data_aca119a50f4c918493cdb3726d9add97
#
_entry.id   aca119a50f4c918493cdb3726d9add97
#
_cell.length_a   1.000
_cell.length_b   1.000
_cell.length_c   1.000
_cell.angle_alpha   90.00
_cell.angle_beta   90.00
_cell.angle_gamma   90.00
#
_symmetry.space_group_name_H-M   'P 1'
#
loop_
_entity.id
_entity.type
_entity.pdbx_description
1 polymer ?
#
loop_
_entity_poly.entity_id
_entity_poly.type
_entity_poly.pdbx_seq_one_letter_code
_entity_poly.pdbx_strand_id
1 'polypeptide(L)'
;MTVKQQHFVPRCYLKNFANPQEQIFVADKDTPKSYLSNIKNIAKRNYFNDFPVEFLSDEYKKKEESQFVEICLSNVENKFKIALSHIIDRLESIETKEESNEVIDKAFKSHFSFFLALQLVRTMSQRQKFQNMMQDISDLTSKFDDFRTRNQEYPEFSIPEPINSNQSINFNGFKVSAEKDANVQHLFFISDTLDKASSSDISKIFANHIWFFGINSTSIPLLTSDTPIVIKPYQNHGVGIDSYGVQVAYPISPKYLLVMHENSYWSDYKSFDRRSINLTENCVMSHNKLQISQCHRQIYSSEKTFGSLIK
;
A
#
# COMPACT_ATOMS: atom_id res chain seq x y z
N MET A 1 26.38 5.52 1.86
CA MET A 1 26.39 4.05 1.62
C MET A 1 25.10 3.72 0.86
N THR A 2 25.18 3.10 -0.32
CA THR A 2 23.99 2.80 -1.13
C THR A 2 23.32 1.51 -0.68
N VAL A 3 21.99 1.54 -0.47
CA VAL A 3 21.17 0.39 -0.09
C VAL A 3 20.74 -0.34 -1.34
N LYS A 4 21.22 -1.57 -1.55
CA LYS A 4 20.87 -2.37 -2.73
C LYS A 4 19.48 -3.02 -2.60
N GLN A 5 19.17 -3.60 -1.43
CA GLN A 5 17.93 -4.34 -1.19
C GLN A 5 16.96 -3.46 -0.41
N GLN A 6 15.92 -3.01 -1.07
CA GLN A 6 14.96 -2.05 -0.55
C GLN A 6 13.60 -2.71 -0.34
N HIS A 7 12.99 -2.49 0.82
CA HIS A 7 11.75 -3.11 1.21
C HIS A 7 10.56 -2.26 0.75
N PHE A 8 9.59 -2.88 0.08
CA PHE A 8 8.30 -2.29 -0.24
C PHE A 8 7.20 -2.58 0.82
N VAL A 9 7.47 -3.50 1.76
CA VAL A 9 6.74 -3.61 3.03
C VAL A 9 7.76 -3.46 4.16
N PRO A 10 7.58 -2.50 5.10
CA PRO A 10 8.55 -2.19 6.13
C PRO A 10 8.88 -3.38 7.01
N ARG A 11 10.17 -3.57 7.32
CA ARG A 11 10.59 -4.62 8.25
C ARG A 11 10.00 -4.44 9.64
N CYS A 12 9.85 -3.21 10.13
CA CYS A 12 9.26 -2.92 11.42
C CYS A 12 7.80 -3.38 11.52
N TYR A 13 7.05 -3.35 10.41
CA TYR A 13 5.71 -3.90 10.33
C TYR A 13 5.72 -5.44 10.29
N LEU A 14 6.53 -6.04 9.42
CA LEU A 14 6.64 -7.51 9.29
C LEU A 14 7.08 -8.17 10.61
N LYS A 15 7.81 -7.45 11.45
CA LYS A 15 8.26 -7.93 12.76
C LYS A 15 7.09 -8.28 13.69
N ASN A 16 5.94 -7.62 13.55
CA ASN A 16 4.75 -7.93 14.35
C ASN A 16 4.13 -9.30 14.03
N PHE A 17 4.50 -9.91 12.89
CA PHE A 17 4.06 -11.24 12.45
C PHE A 17 5.15 -12.31 12.56
N ALA A 18 6.36 -11.91 12.92
CA ALA A 18 7.52 -12.79 12.99
C ALA A 18 7.71 -13.37 14.39
N ASN A 19 8.40 -14.51 14.46
CA ASN A 19 8.85 -15.07 15.71
C ASN A 19 10.03 -14.25 16.31
N PRO A 20 10.49 -14.55 17.54
CA PRO A 20 11.64 -13.87 18.16
C PRO A 20 12.95 -13.91 17.35
N GLN A 21 13.11 -14.88 16.44
CA GLN A 21 14.25 -15.01 15.52
C GLN A 21 14.04 -14.21 14.21
N GLU A 22 13.04 -13.32 14.18
CA GLU A 22 12.63 -12.54 13.01
C GLU A 22 12.26 -13.41 11.80
N GLN A 23 11.68 -14.59 12.01
CA GLN A 23 11.23 -15.50 10.97
C GLN A 23 9.71 -15.50 10.86
N ILE A 24 9.21 -15.64 9.63
CA ILE A 24 7.80 -15.64 9.28
C ILE A 24 7.53 -16.74 8.25
N PHE A 25 6.38 -17.39 8.31
CA PHE A 25 5.96 -18.31 7.26
C PHE A 25 5.51 -17.54 6.03
N VAL A 26 5.96 -17.98 4.87
CA VAL A 26 5.67 -17.40 3.57
C VAL A 26 4.96 -18.44 2.71
N ALA A 27 3.85 -18.07 2.10
CA ALA A 27 3.26 -18.78 0.99
C ALA A 27 3.35 -17.92 -0.27
N ASP A 28 3.73 -18.54 -1.38
CA ASP A 28 3.98 -17.85 -2.65
C ASP A 28 2.97 -18.35 -3.69
N LYS A 29 2.24 -17.42 -4.36
CA LYS A 29 1.22 -17.77 -5.36
C LYS A 29 1.81 -18.46 -6.60
N ASP A 30 3.03 -18.10 -6.96
CA ASP A 30 3.69 -18.64 -8.16
C ASP A 30 4.27 -20.04 -7.93
N THR A 31 4.39 -20.45 -6.67
CA THR A 31 4.92 -21.76 -6.30
C THR A 31 4.04 -22.39 -5.22
N PRO A 32 3.65 -23.68 -5.33
CA PRO A 32 2.79 -24.33 -4.33
C PRO A 32 3.57 -24.66 -3.04
N LYS A 33 4.51 -23.81 -2.65
CA LYS A 33 5.40 -24.03 -1.51
C LYS A 33 5.16 -23.00 -0.43
N SER A 34 5.07 -23.46 0.80
CA SER A 34 5.20 -22.61 1.98
C SER A 34 6.54 -22.91 2.67
N TYR A 35 7.21 -21.86 3.14
CA TYR A 35 8.52 -21.97 3.78
C TYR A 35 8.68 -20.94 4.88
N LEU A 36 9.59 -21.19 5.80
CA LEU A 36 9.99 -20.23 6.83
C LEU A 36 11.12 -19.34 6.30
N SER A 37 10.99 -18.04 6.44
CA SER A 37 11.99 -17.07 5.98
C SER A 37 12.22 -15.97 7.02
N ASN A 38 13.43 -15.43 7.06
CA ASN A 38 13.67 -14.22 7.83
C ASN A 38 13.06 -13.00 7.13
N ILE A 39 12.44 -12.09 7.89
CA ILE A 39 11.77 -10.88 7.35
C ILE A 39 12.69 -10.00 6.52
N LYS A 40 14.00 -10.04 6.75
CA LYS A 40 15.00 -9.33 5.93
C LYS A 40 15.09 -9.83 4.48
N ASN A 41 14.55 -11.02 4.19
CA ASN A 41 14.67 -11.67 2.87
C ASN A 41 13.40 -11.60 2.04
N ILE A 42 12.29 -11.06 2.56
CA ILE A 42 10.99 -10.99 1.90
C ILE A 42 10.57 -9.53 1.65
N ALA A 43 9.55 -9.34 0.83
CA ALA A 43 8.96 -8.03 0.52
C ALA A 43 9.99 -6.95 0.13
N LYS A 44 11.00 -7.32 -0.66
CA LYS A 44 12.10 -6.44 -1.10
C LYS A 44 12.49 -6.69 -2.55
N ARG A 45 13.09 -5.68 -3.17
CA ARG A 45 13.74 -5.76 -4.49
C ARG A 45 15.03 -4.93 -4.50
N ASN A 46 15.91 -5.27 -5.43
CA ASN A 46 17.11 -4.47 -5.66
C ASN A 46 16.69 -3.13 -6.28
N TYR A 47 17.17 -2.04 -5.69
CA TYR A 47 17.00 -0.67 -6.19
C TYR A 47 15.54 -0.29 -6.47
N PHE A 48 14.61 -0.81 -5.65
CA PHE A 48 13.17 -0.63 -5.86
C PHE A 48 12.73 0.83 -5.79
N ASN A 49 13.31 1.60 -4.88
CA ASN A 49 12.99 3.00 -4.64
C ASN A 49 14.03 3.96 -5.25
N ASP A 50 14.93 3.45 -6.12
CA ASP A 50 15.92 4.29 -6.80
C ASP A 50 15.31 4.91 -8.05
N PHE A 51 15.53 6.22 -8.23
CA PHE A 51 15.24 6.86 -9.50
C PHE A 51 16.28 6.42 -10.55
N PRO A 52 15.82 6.05 -11.77
CA PRO A 52 16.73 5.77 -12.86
C PRO A 52 17.59 7.02 -13.18
N VAL A 53 18.90 6.82 -13.36
CA VAL A 53 19.87 7.92 -13.49
C VAL A 53 19.60 8.79 -14.71
N GLU A 54 19.02 8.22 -15.76
CA GLU A 54 18.64 8.91 -17.01
C GLU A 54 17.55 9.97 -16.81
N PHE A 55 16.74 9.85 -15.76
CA PHE A 55 15.69 10.84 -15.42
C PHE A 55 16.18 11.94 -14.47
N LEU A 56 17.40 11.81 -13.94
CA LEU A 56 18.00 12.82 -13.10
C LEU A 56 18.70 13.87 -13.99
N SER A 57 18.56 15.15 -13.65
CA SER A 57 19.37 16.21 -14.26
C SER A 57 20.85 15.97 -13.95
N ASP A 58 21.76 16.53 -14.77
CA ASP A 58 23.22 16.35 -14.59
C ASP A 58 23.69 16.78 -13.20
N GLU A 59 22.98 17.70 -12.55
CA GLU A 59 23.22 18.17 -11.19
C GLU A 59 22.92 17.08 -10.13
N TYR A 60 21.96 16.16 -10.42
CA TYR A 60 21.46 15.12 -9.49
C TYR A 60 21.89 13.69 -9.87
N LYS A 61 22.85 13.51 -10.77
CA LYS A 61 23.31 12.17 -11.20
C LYS A 61 24.20 11.43 -10.21
N LYS A 62 24.42 11.98 -9.01
CA LYS A 62 25.14 11.26 -7.96
C LYS A 62 24.29 10.07 -7.47
N LYS A 63 24.95 8.92 -7.24
CA LYS A 63 24.29 7.68 -6.85
C LYS A 63 23.51 7.80 -5.53
N GLU A 64 23.91 8.66 -4.63
CA GLU A 64 23.23 8.93 -3.35
C GLU A 64 21.93 9.71 -3.56
N GLU A 65 21.88 10.56 -4.58
CA GLU A 65 20.68 11.36 -4.92
C GLU A 65 19.61 10.49 -5.59
N SER A 66 19.99 9.42 -6.30
CA SER A 66 19.01 8.46 -6.84
C SER A 66 18.25 7.72 -5.75
N GLN A 67 18.79 7.64 -4.52
CA GLN A 67 18.21 6.92 -3.38
C GLN A 67 17.44 7.81 -2.40
N PHE A 68 17.11 9.05 -2.76
CA PHE A 68 16.45 9.97 -1.81
C PHE A 68 15.11 9.41 -1.28
N VAL A 69 14.33 8.70 -2.10
CA VAL A 69 13.07 8.06 -1.67
C VAL A 69 13.35 7.02 -0.59
N GLU A 70 14.34 6.15 -0.79
CA GLU A 70 14.72 5.13 0.19
C GLU A 70 15.20 5.74 1.52
N ILE A 71 15.97 6.83 1.45
CA ILE A 71 16.46 7.56 2.63
C ILE A 71 15.26 8.16 3.39
N CYS A 72 14.34 8.82 2.69
CA CYS A 72 13.14 9.38 3.30
C CYS A 72 12.26 8.30 3.95
N LEU A 73 12.03 7.19 3.25
CA LEU A 73 11.27 6.05 3.77
C LEU A 73 11.92 5.47 5.04
N SER A 74 13.23 5.29 5.06
CA SER A 74 13.97 4.80 6.23
C SER A 74 13.79 5.71 7.46
N ASN A 75 13.79 7.02 7.26
CA ASN A 75 13.55 8.00 8.34
C ASN A 75 12.11 7.91 8.89
N VAL A 76 11.14 7.70 8.01
CA VAL A 76 9.73 7.55 8.38
C VAL A 76 9.47 6.22 9.10
N GLU A 77 10.14 5.14 8.74
CA GLU A 77 9.94 3.80 9.31
C GLU A 77 10.20 3.74 10.82
N ASN A 78 11.13 4.54 11.35
CA ASN A 78 11.35 4.63 12.80
C ASN A 78 10.13 5.21 13.53
N LYS A 79 9.51 6.25 12.97
CA LYS A 79 8.29 6.85 13.52
C LYS A 79 7.10 5.89 13.38
N PHE A 80 7.01 5.20 12.26
CA PHE A 80 5.98 4.19 12.02
C PHE A 80 6.07 3.02 13.01
N LYS A 81 7.28 2.54 13.32
CA LYS A 81 7.50 1.53 14.36
C LYS A 81 6.93 1.97 15.71
N ILE A 82 7.22 3.20 16.15
CA ILE A 82 6.72 3.74 17.41
C ILE A 82 5.20 3.82 17.41
N ALA A 83 4.60 4.28 16.29
CA ALA A 83 3.16 4.38 16.17
C ALA A 83 2.46 3.00 16.19
N LEU A 84 3.02 1.97 15.55
CA LEU A 84 2.53 0.60 15.61
C LEU A 84 2.60 0.04 17.03
N SER A 85 3.75 0.21 17.72
CA SER A 85 3.89 -0.22 19.12
C SER A 85 2.85 0.43 20.02
N HIS A 86 2.65 1.76 19.88
CA HIS A 86 1.63 2.47 20.66
C HIS A 86 0.22 1.88 20.49
N ILE A 87 -0.20 1.53 19.26
CA ILE A 87 -1.50 0.91 19.02
C ILE A 87 -1.57 -0.47 19.68
N ILE A 88 -0.51 -1.28 19.54
CA ILE A 88 -0.47 -2.65 20.11
C ILE A 88 -0.55 -2.58 21.63
N ASP A 89 0.31 -1.76 22.28
CA ASP A 89 0.36 -1.59 23.73
C ASP A 89 -0.99 -1.12 24.28
N ARG A 90 -1.67 -0.21 23.55
CA ARG A 90 -2.99 0.27 23.94
C ARG A 90 -4.05 -0.81 23.84
N LEU A 91 -4.06 -1.62 22.77
CA LEU A 91 -4.97 -2.74 22.62
C LEU A 91 -4.78 -3.82 23.69
N GLU A 92 -3.52 -4.14 24.02
CA GLU A 92 -3.19 -5.05 25.14
C GLU A 92 -3.68 -4.51 26.49
N SER A 93 -3.55 -3.20 26.71
CA SER A 93 -4.05 -2.56 27.93
C SER A 93 -5.58 -2.63 28.03
N ILE A 94 -6.31 -2.43 26.94
CA ILE A 94 -7.77 -2.54 26.89
C ILE A 94 -8.24 -3.96 27.24
N GLU A 95 -7.55 -4.99 26.71
CA GLU A 95 -7.90 -6.40 27.00
C GLU A 95 -7.68 -6.78 28.47
N THR A 96 -6.71 -6.18 29.13
CA THR A 96 -6.29 -6.59 30.49
C THR A 96 -6.91 -5.76 31.61
N LYS A 97 -7.33 -4.51 31.34
CA LYS A 97 -7.68 -3.55 32.38
C LYS A 97 -9.13 -3.05 32.36
N GLU A 98 -9.95 -3.53 31.42
CA GLU A 98 -11.35 -3.05 31.23
C GLU A 98 -11.46 -1.50 31.14
N GLU A 99 -10.43 -0.84 30.60
CA GLU A 99 -10.41 0.59 30.38
C GLU A 99 -11.31 1.01 29.19
N SER A 100 -11.43 2.32 28.97
CA SER A 100 -12.09 2.85 27.77
C SER A 100 -11.62 2.13 26.51
N ASN A 101 -12.57 1.67 25.68
CA ASN A 101 -12.27 0.98 24.41
C ASN A 101 -11.80 1.92 23.27
N GLU A 102 -11.54 3.19 23.57
CA GLU A 102 -10.90 4.12 22.65
C GLU A 102 -9.41 3.83 22.57
N VAL A 103 -8.93 3.47 21.35
CA VAL A 103 -7.56 3.00 21.12
C VAL A 103 -6.61 4.17 20.86
N ILE A 104 -7.06 5.15 20.07
CA ILE A 104 -6.27 6.32 19.66
C ILE A 104 -7.13 7.59 19.66
N ASP A 105 -6.50 8.75 19.79
CA ASP A 105 -7.16 10.05 19.61
C ASP A 105 -7.21 10.49 18.12
N LYS A 106 -7.89 11.62 17.88
CA LYS A 106 -8.03 12.17 16.51
C LYS A 106 -6.72 12.64 15.91
N ALA A 107 -5.82 13.19 16.73
CA ALA A 107 -4.53 13.69 16.25
C ALA A 107 -3.64 12.53 15.81
N PHE A 108 -3.61 11.46 16.61
CA PHE A 108 -2.89 10.24 16.27
C PHE A 108 -3.47 9.57 15.01
N LYS A 109 -4.81 9.51 14.88
CA LYS A 109 -5.48 8.99 13.69
C LYS A 109 -5.02 9.71 12.42
N SER A 110 -5.03 11.05 12.44
CA SER A 110 -4.55 11.86 11.32
C SER A 110 -3.08 11.57 10.98
N HIS A 111 -2.23 11.43 12.01
CA HIS A 111 -0.82 11.13 11.80
C HIS A 111 -0.60 9.69 11.29
N PHE A 112 -1.32 8.72 11.83
CA PHE A 112 -1.20 7.32 11.41
C PHE A 112 -1.74 7.10 9.99
N SER A 113 -2.70 7.92 9.53
CA SER A 113 -3.19 7.90 8.15
C SER A 113 -2.11 8.14 7.12
N PHE A 114 -1.08 8.94 7.45
CA PHE A 114 0.09 9.11 6.60
C PHE A 114 0.90 7.83 6.42
N PHE A 115 1.10 7.07 7.50
CA PHE A 115 1.80 5.78 7.40
C PHE A 115 1.01 4.76 6.56
N LEU A 116 -0.33 4.76 6.67
CA LEU A 116 -1.19 3.93 5.82
C LEU A 116 -1.12 4.36 4.35
N ALA A 117 -1.10 5.68 4.08
CA ALA A 117 -0.92 6.20 2.73
C ALA A 117 0.40 5.70 2.12
N LEU A 118 1.50 5.85 2.85
CA LEU A 118 2.80 5.32 2.41
C LEU A 118 2.79 3.80 2.21
N GLN A 119 2.16 3.05 3.13
CA GLN A 119 2.06 1.60 3.00
C GLN A 119 1.25 1.19 1.78
N LEU A 120 0.22 1.93 1.41
CA LEU A 120 -0.57 1.67 0.21
C LEU A 120 0.26 1.94 -1.05
N VAL A 121 0.89 3.12 -1.15
CA VAL A 121 1.54 3.57 -2.38
C VAL A 121 2.85 2.87 -2.69
N ARG A 122 3.62 2.42 -1.68
CA ARG A 122 4.98 1.87 -1.85
C ARG A 122 5.05 0.40 -2.29
N THR A 123 3.92 -0.27 -2.52
CA THR A 123 3.87 -1.72 -2.79
C THR A 123 4.16 -2.09 -4.25
N MET A 124 4.58 -3.35 -4.46
CA MET A 124 4.68 -3.93 -5.82
C MET A 124 3.34 -3.93 -6.56
N SER A 125 2.25 -4.20 -5.84
CA SER A 125 0.89 -4.15 -6.41
C SER A 125 0.58 -2.77 -6.98
N GLN A 126 0.96 -1.70 -6.29
CA GLN A 126 0.75 -0.34 -6.78
C GLN A 126 1.62 -0.04 -8.01
N ARG A 127 2.91 -0.45 -7.99
CA ARG A 127 3.78 -0.33 -9.17
C ARG A 127 3.21 -1.05 -10.38
N GLN A 128 2.67 -2.25 -10.21
CA GLN A 128 2.03 -3.00 -11.29
C GLN A 128 0.80 -2.27 -11.86
N LYS A 129 0.02 -1.58 -11.02
CA LYS A 129 -1.10 -0.76 -11.50
C LYS A 129 -0.62 0.38 -12.41
N PHE A 130 0.48 1.05 -12.06
CA PHE A 130 1.09 2.06 -12.94
C PHE A 130 1.56 1.44 -14.26
N GLN A 131 2.18 0.26 -14.23
CA GLN A 131 2.62 -0.44 -15.43
C GLN A 131 1.43 -0.78 -16.34
N ASN A 132 0.36 -1.33 -15.77
CA ASN A 132 -0.86 -1.66 -16.52
C ASN A 132 -1.49 -0.40 -17.11
N MET A 133 -1.63 0.67 -16.33
CA MET A 133 -2.19 1.95 -16.80
C MET A 133 -1.37 2.53 -17.96
N MET A 134 -0.05 2.52 -17.88
CA MET A 134 0.81 3.01 -18.96
C MET A 134 0.72 2.14 -20.21
N GLN A 135 0.54 0.82 -20.05
CA GLN A 135 0.29 -0.09 -21.18
C GLN A 135 -1.05 0.21 -21.84
N ASP A 136 -2.11 0.38 -21.05
CA ASP A 136 -3.46 0.72 -21.57
C ASP A 136 -3.43 2.05 -22.34
N ILE A 137 -2.72 3.07 -21.84
CA ILE A 137 -2.52 4.34 -22.53
C ILE A 137 -1.76 4.14 -23.86
N SER A 138 -0.70 3.33 -23.86
CA SER A 138 0.07 3.02 -25.07
C SER A 138 -0.80 2.32 -26.12
N ASP A 139 -1.62 1.34 -25.68
CA ASP A 139 -2.52 0.59 -26.57
C ASP A 139 -3.62 1.49 -27.16
N LEU A 140 -4.16 2.40 -26.34
CA LEU A 140 -5.13 3.41 -26.81
C LEU A 140 -4.49 4.35 -27.84
N THR A 141 -3.29 4.86 -27.57
CA THR A 141 -2.57 5.74 -28.49
C THR A 141 -2.33 5.05 -29.82
N SER A 142 -1.89 3.79 -29.81
CA SER A 142 -1.67 3.01 -31.03
C SER A 142 -2.95 2.82 -31.84
N LYS A 143 -4.09 2.58 -31.18
CA LYS A 143 -5.40 2.49 -31.84
C LYS A 143 -5.83 3.82 -32.48
N PHE A 144 -5.56 4.95 -31.81
CA PHE A 144 -5.83 6.27 -32.39
C PHE A 144 -4.94 6.56 -33.59
N ASP A 145 -3.66 6.18 -33.54
CA ASP A 145 -2.74 6.33 -34.69
C ASP A 145 -3.18 5.47 -35.89
N ASP A 146 -3.62 4.23 -35.64
CA ASP A 146 -4.18 3.35 -36.65
C ASP A 146 -5.46 3.94 -37.27
N PHE A 147 -6.35 4.49 -36.40
CA PHE A 147 -7.58 5.16 -36.89
C PHE A 147 -7.25 6.40 -37.71
N ARG A 148 -6.32 7.23 -37.27
CA ARG A 148 -5.84 8.43 -37.98
C ARG A 148 -5.25 8.04 -39.34
N THR A 149 -4.43 6.99 -39.40
CA THR A 149 -3.82 6.51 -40.64
C THR A 149 -4.85 6.01 -41.64
N ARG A 150 -5.91 5.33 -41.17
CA ARG A 150 -7.00 4.81 -42.03
C ARG A 150 -7.95 5.90 -42.52
N ASN A 151 -8.10 7.02 -41.80
CA ASN A 151 -9.04 8.08 -42.07
C ASN A 151 -8.36 9.40 -42.51
N GLN A 152 -7.22 9.34 -43.18
CA GLN A 152 -6.49 10.50 -43.71
C GLN A 152 -7.32 11.37 -44.67
N GLU A 153 -8.46 10.90 -45.16
CA GLU A 153 -9.37 11.61 -46.07
C GLU A 153 -10.36 12.57 -45.35
N TYR A 154 -10.39 12.61 -44.00
CA TYR A 154 -11.30 13.47 -43.25
C TYR A 154 -10.54 14.48 -42.40
N PRO A 155 -10.06 15.61 -42.98
CA PRO A 155 -9.26 16.61 -42.25
C PRO A 155 -10.05 17.42 -41.20
N GLU A 156 -11.35 17.27 -41.13
CA GLU A 156 -12.23 18.00 -40.21
C GLU A 156 -12.19 17.44 -38.75
N PHE A 157 -11.68 16.24 -38.56
CA PHE A 157 -11.42 15.72 -37.22
C PHE A 157 -9.95 15.99 -36.82
N SER A 158 -9.69 17.21 -36.32
CA SER A 158 -8.43 17.48 -35.65
C SER A 158 -8.40 16.75 -34.30
N ILE A 159 -8.00 15.48 -34.31
CA ILE A 159 -7.60 14.77 -33.10
C ILE A 159 -6.36 15.54 -32.59
N PRO A 160 -6.34 15.98 -31.32
CA PRO A 160 -5.14 16.62 -30.74
C PRO A 160 -3.91 15.74 -31.05
N GLU A 161 -2.83 16.38 -31.48
CA GLU A 161 -1.60 15.62 -31.70
C GLU A 161 -1.29 14.78 -30.47
N PRO A 162 -0.94 13.48 -30.62
CA PRO A 162 -0.56 12.65 -29.50
C PRO A 162 0.58 13.37 -28.77
N ILE A 163 0.51 13.39 -27.45
CA ILE A 163 1.60 13.94 -26.62
C ILE A 163 2.89 13.29 -27.10
N ASN A 164 3.71 14.08 -27.77
CA ASN A 164 4.91 13.58 -28.42
C ASN A 164 5.78 12.90 -27.36
N SER A 165 6.21 11.68 -27.57
CA SER A 165 7.06 10.87 -26.70
C SER A 165 8.35 11.59 -26.24
N ASN A 166 8.67 12.72 -26.87
CA ASN A 166 9.82 13.58 -26.59
C ASN A 166 9.49 14.83 -25.74
N GLN A 167 8.25 15.02 -25.29
CA GLN A 167 7.94 16.13 -24.37
C GLN A 167 8.41 15.79 -22.97
N SER A 168 9.47 16.44 -22.53
CA SER A 168 9.93 16.36 -21.16
C SER A 168 9.21 17.40 -20.30
N ILE A 169 8.58 16.95 -19.21
CA ILE A 169 8.02 17.82 -18.19
C ILE A 169 9.13 18.03 -17.13
N ASN A 170 9.43 19.29 -16.86
CA ASN A 170 10.37 19.62 -15.79
C ASN A 170 9.59 19.76 -14.47
N PHE A 171 9.73 18.78 -13.59
CA PHE A 171 9.06 18.79 -12.30
C PHE A 171 10.12 18.89 -11.20
N ASN A 172 10.20 20.02 -10.50
CA ASN A 172 11.14 20.25 -9.39
C ASN A 172 12.60 19.85 -9.68
N GLY A 173 13.09 20.12 -10.89
CA GLY A 173 14.45 19.76 -11.31
C GLY A 173 14.60 18.37 -11.94
N PHE A 174 13.51 17.60 -12.03
CA PHE A 174 13.49 16.31 -12.71
C PHE A 174 12.96 16.46 -14.14
N LYS A 175 13.71 15.95 -15.10
CA LYS A 175 13.29 15.86 -16.50
C LYS A 175 12.51 14.56 -16.68
N VAL A 176 11.17 14.62 -16.67
CA VAL A 176 10.31 13.48 -16.97
C VAL A 176 10.01 13.52 -18.45
N SER A 177 10.52 12.58 -19.22
CA SER A 177 10.00 12.33 -20.57
C SER A 177 8.65 11.63 -20.42
N ALA A 178 7.67 11.96 -21.28
CA ALA A 178 6.39 11.25 -21.33
C ALA A 178 6.56 9.75 -21.70
N GLU A 179 7.76 9.33 -22.00
CA GLU A 179 8.14 7.96 -22.22
C GLU A 179 8.09 7.15 -20.93
N LYS A 180 6.92 6.51 -20.76
CA LYS A 180 6.83 5.06 -20.49
C LYS A 180 7.51 4.49 -19.25
N ASP A 181 8.09 5.23 -18.31
CA ASP A 181 8.58 4.56 -17.13
C ASP A 181 7.57 4.62 -15.98
N ALA A 182 6.69 3.62 -15.94
CA ALA A 182 5.75 3.41 -14.86
C ALA A 182 6.44 3.37 -13.47
N ASN A 183 7.73 3.00 -13.43
CA ASN A 183 8.52 3.02 -12.20
C ASN A 183 8.77 4.46 -11.74
N VAL A 184 9.06 5.36 -12.66
CA VAL A 184 9.27 6.79 -12.36
C VAL A 184 7.97 7.43 -11.87
N GLN A 185 6.85 7.15 -12.52
CA GLN A 185 5.54 7.63 -12.09
C GLN A 185 5.20 7.13 -10.67
N HIS A 186 5.46 5.86 -10.42
CA HIS A 186 5.28 5.29 -9.09
C HIS A 186 6.18 5.94 -8.03
N LEU A 187 7.44 6.23 -8.36
CA LEU A 187 8.38 6.91 -7.45
C LEU A 187 7.95 8.37 -7.18
N PHE A 188 7.45 9.08 -8.19
CA PHE A 188 6.86 10.41 -7.98
C PHE A 188 5.65 10.36 -7.04
N PHE A 189 4.82 9.34 -7.19
CA PHE A 189 3.65 9.16 -6.32
C PHE A 189 4.04 8.91 -4.86
N ILE A 190 5.08 8.10 -4.62
CA ILE A 190 5.66 7.92 -3.28
C ILE A 190 6.25 9.23 -2.75
N SER A 191 7.01 9.96 -3.59
CA SER A 191 7.65 11.22 -3.21
C SER A 191 6.62 12.29 -2.85
N ASP A 192 5.55 12.43 -3.64
CA ASP A 192 4.45 13.36 -3.38
C ASP A 192 3.76 13.03 -2.05
N THR A 193 3.55 11.74 -1.77
CA THR A 193 2.97 11.29 -0.49
C THR A 193 3.89 11.59 0.68
N LEU A 194 5.21 11.42 0.52
CA LEU A 194 6.22 11.76 1.54
C LEU A 194 6.26 13.28 1.82
N ASP A 195 6.25 14.09 0.78
CA ASP A 195 6.35 15.55 0.86
C ASP A 195 5.10 16.15 1.53
N LYS A 196 3.92 15.75 1.08
CA LYS A 196 2.64 16.22 1.61
C LYS A 196 2.29 15.63 2.99
N ALA A 197 2.89 14.52 3.37
CA ALA A 197 2.65 13.80 4.64
C ALA A 197 1.15 13.63 4.95
N SER A 198 0.68 14.08 6.13
CA SER A 198 -0.74 13.99 6.51
C SER A 198 -1.67 14.86 5.67
N SER A 199 -1.15 15.79 4.87
CA SER A 199 -1.93 16.63 3.95
C SER A 199 -2.11 16.00 2.57
N SER A 200 -1.50 14.85 2.26
CA SER A 200 -1.73 14.12 1.02
C SER A 200 -3.20 13.67 0.93
N ASP A 201 -3.73 13.59 -0.29
CA ASP A 201 -5.14 13.22 -0.48
C ASP A 201 -5.44 11.82 0.04
N ILE A 202 -4.53 10.87 -0.15
CA ILE A 202 -4.67 9.51 0.40
C ILE A 202 -4.70 9.53 1.93
N SER A 203 -3.84 10.32 2.57
CA SER A 203 -3.84 10.45 4.04
C SER A 203 -5.16 11.04 4.54
N LYS A 204 -5.69 12.06 3.87
CA LYS A 204 -7.00 12.66 4.20
C LYS A 204 -8.15 11.66 4.03
N ILE A 205 -8.14 10.86 2.97
CA ILE A 205 -9.14 9.80 2.75
C ILE A 205 -9.12 8.83 3.93
N PHE A 206 -7.96 8.29 4.30
CA PHE A 206 -7.85 7.39 5.46
C PHE A 206 -8.28 8.07 6.76
N ALA A 207 -7.86 9.31 7.02
CA ALA A 207 -8.24 10.04 8.22
C ALA A 207 -9.77 10.27 8.32
N ASN A 208 -10.45 10.42 7.17
CA ASN A 208 -11.90 10.61 7.10
C ASN A 208 -12.72 9.32 7.28
N HIS A 209 -12.13 8.14 7.15
CA HIS A 209 -12.82 6.87 7.39
C HIS A 209 -13.18 6.70 8.89
N ILE A 210 -14.18 5.87 9.16
CA ILE A 210 -14.49 5.41 10.52
C ILE A 210 -13.57 4.21 10.82
N TRP A 211 -12.82 4.27 11.91
CA TRP A 211 -11.82 3.27 12.26
C TRP A 211 -12.27 2.36 13.38
N PHE A 212 -12.11 1.05 13.17
CA PHE A 212 -12.29 0.04 14.20
C PHE A 212 -11.00 -0.75 14.38
N PHE A 213 -10.67 -1.06 15.62
CA PHE A 213 -9.54 -1.92 15.94
C PHE A 213 -10.07 -3.29 16.39
N GLY A 214 -10.00 -4.25 15.48
CA GLY A 214 -10.43 -5.62 15.73
C GLY A 214 -9.43 -6.38 16.59
N ILE A 215 -9.93 -7.00 17.69
CA ILE A 215 -9.16 -7.88 18.57
C ILE A 215 -9.53 -9.32 18.19
N ASN A 216 -8.54 -10.08 17.75
CA ASN A 216 -8.69 -11.48 17.39
C ASN A 216 -8.36 -12.38 18.58
N SER A 217 -9.40 -12.91 19.23
CA SER A 217 -9.28 -13.93 20.28
C SER A 217 -9.53 -15.35 19.79
N THR A 218 -9.61 -15.57 18.47
CA THR A 218 -9.79 -16.90 17.87
C THR A 218 -8.46 -17.65 17.75
N SER A 219 -8.52 -18.94 17.47
CA SER A 219 -7.32 -19.75 17.21
C SER A 219 -6.71 -19.55 15.82
N ILE A 220 -7.37 -18.79 14.93
CA ILE A 220 -6.91 -18.53 13.57
C ILE A 220 -6.15 -17.21 13.55
N PRO A 221 -4.84 -17.17 13.24
CA PRO A 221 -4.10 -15.91 13.17
C PRO A 221 -4.56 -15.06 11.98
N LEU A 222 -4.53 -13.74 12.13
CA LEU A 222 -4.65 -12.83 11.02
C LEU A 222 -3.41 -12.96 10.12
N LEU A 223 -3.65 -13.05 8.82
CA LEU A 223 -2.61 -13.05 7.79
C LEU A 223 -2.29 -11.63 7.35
N THR A 224 -1.08 -11.46 6.82
CA THR A 224 -0.70 -10.28 6.04
C THR A 224 -0.04 -10.71 4.73
N SER A 225 0.36 -9.76 3.89
CA SER A 225 0.91 -10.05 2.58
C SER A 225 1.90 -8.96 2.11
N ASP A 226 2.41 -9.14 0.90
CA ASP A 226 3.19 -8.12 0.18
C ASP A 226 2.33 -6.93 -0.29
N THR A 227 1.01 -6.98 -0.05
CA THR A 227 0.04 -5.90 -0.23
C THR A 227 -0.84 -5.83 1.03
N PRO A 228 -0.31 -5.30 2.17
CA PRO A 228 -0.97 -5.42 3.47
C PRO A 228 -2.33 -4.73 3.57
N ILE A 229 -2.53 -3.65 2.82
CA ILE A 229 -3.81 -2.93 2.78
C ILE A 229 -4.70 -3.58 1.73
N VAL A 230 -5.84 -4.10 2.16
CA VAL A 230 -6.84 -4.76 1.31
C VAL A 230 -8.16 -4.01 1.32
N ILE A 231 -8.89 -4.09 0.20
CA ILE A 231 -10.10 -3.31 -0.05
C ILE A 231 -11.26 -4.26 -0.32
N LYS A 232 -12.40 -4.02 0.35
CA LYS A 232 -13.64 -4.75 0.13
C LYS A 232 -14.76 -3.78 -0.24
N PRO A 233 -15.19 -3.72 -1.50
CA PRO A 233 -16.37 -2.95 -1.88
C PRO A 233 -17.64 -3.64 -1.36
N TYR A 234 -18.56 -2.88 -0.81
CA TYR A 234 -19.92 -3.34 -0.45
C TYR A 234 -20.96 -2.85 -1.44
N GLN A 235 -20.60 -1.88 -2.27
CA GLN A 235 -21.43 -1.33 -3.34
C GLN A 235 -20.71 -1.38 -4.68
N ASN A 236 -21.45 -1.41 -5.77
CA ASN A 236 -20.90 -1.44 -7.14
C ASN A 236 -20.48 -0.02 -7.64
N HIS A 237 -19.96 0.81 -6.76
CA HIS A 237 -19.56 2.20 -7.05
C HIS A 237 -18.04 2.40 -7.13
N GLY A 238 -17.31 1.36 -7.54
CA GLY A 238 -15.87 1.41 -7.69
C GLY A 238 -15.12 0.57 -6.65
N VAL A 239 -13.80 0.47 -6.84
CA VAL A 239 -12.89 -0.36 -6.03
C VAL A 239 -11.75 0.45 -5.40
N GLY A 240 -11.87 1.78 -5.36
CA GLY A 240 -10.90 2.68 -4.72
C GLY A 240 -11.10 2.76 -3.21
N ILE A 241 -10.08 3.27 -2.51
CA ILE A 241 -10.14 3.49 -1.05
C ILE A 241 -11.17 4.55 -0.63
N ASP A 242 -11.68 5.36 -1.54
CA ASP A 242 -12.61 6.48 -1.36
C ASP A 242 -13.99 6.16 -1.97
N SER A 243 -14.16 4.92 -2.50
CA SER A 243 -15.42 4.51 -3.10
C SER A 243 -16.53 4.39 -2.06
N TYR A 244 -17.73 4.84 -2.41
CA TYR A 244 -18.91 4.76 -1.55
C TYR A 244 -19.18 3.34 -1.06
N GLY A 245 -19.28 3.17 0.24
CA GLY A 245 -19.50 1.87 0.89
C GLY A 245 -18.28 0.96 0.95
N VAL A 246 -17.08 1.48 0.69
CA VAL A 246 -15.85 0.67 0.79
C VAL A 246 -15.48 0.40 2.24
N GLN A 247 -14.93 -0.79 2.47
CA GLN A 247 -14.18 -1.16 3.67
C GLN A 247 -12.72 -1.39 3.28
N VAL A 248 -11.81 -0.81 4.04
CA VAL A 248 -10.37 -1.04 3.93
C VAL A 248 -9.89 -1.75 5.20
N ALA A 249 -9.02 -2.74 5.05
CA ALA A 249 -8.48 -3.46 6.19
C ALA A 249 -6.95 -3.53 6.14
N TYR A 250 -6.34 -3.42 7.32
CA TYR A 250 -4.90 -3.46 7.53
C TYR A 250 -4.58 -4.28 8.78
N PRO A 251 -4.08 -5.51 8.66
CA PRO A 251 -3.64 -6.31 9.79
C PRO A 251 -2.43 -5.63 10.45
N ILE A 252 -2.47 -5.41 11.75
CA ILE A 252 -1.38 -4.80 12.53
C ILE A 252 -0.45 -5.88 13.08
N SER A 253 -1.03 -7.02 13.48
CA SER A 253 -0.35 -8.21 13.97
C SER A 253 -1.25 -9.44 13.77
N PRO A 254 -0.84 -10.67 14.10
CA PRO A 254 -1.72 -11.85 14.06
C PRO A 254 -2.97 -11.70 14.94
N LYS A 255 -2.92 -10.79 15.91
CA LYS A 255 -3.99 -10.56 16.89
C LYS A 255 -4.81 -9.31 16.61
N TYR A 256 -4.30 -8.31 15.92
CA TYR A 256 -4.94 -7.01 15.78
C TYR A 256 -5.14 -6.60 14.33
N LEU A 257 -6.33 -6.10 14.01
CA LEU A 257 -6.77 -5.67 12.70
C LEU A 257 -7.30 -4.25 12.74
N LEU A 258 -6.76 -3.34 11.93
CA LEU A 258 -7.42 -2.06 11.66
C LEU A 258 -8.41 -2.24 10.51
N VAL A 259 -9.67 -1.90 10.75
CA VAL A 259 -10.74 -1.85 9.74
C VAL A 259 -11.20 -0.41 9.60
N MET A 260 -11.28 0.06 8.39
CA MET A 260 -11.65 1.44 8.04
C MET A 260 -12.84 1.42 7.09
N HIS A 261 -13.92 2.09 7.47
CA HIS A 261 -15.15 2.19 6.69
C HIS A 261 -15.32 3.59 6.11
N GLU A 262 -15.73 3.67 4.88
CA GLU A 262 -16.06 4.94 4.22
C GLU A 262 -17.18 5.66 4.99
N ASN A 263 -16.99 6.94 5.24
CA ASN A 263 -17.70 7.71 6.27
C ASN A 263 -19.16 8.04 5.91
N SER A 264 -19.54 8.13 4.64
CA SER A 264 -20.91 8.52 4.26
C SER A 264 -21.87 7.33 4.26
N TYR A 265 -21.50 6.23 3.67
CA TYR A 265 -22.30 4.99 3.65
C TYR A 265 -22.45 4.39 5.07
N TRP A 266 -21.34 4.39 5.83
CA TRP A 266 -21.29 3.78 7.16
C TRP A 266 -21.52 4.80 8.29
N SER A 267 -22.22 5.91 8.01
CA SER A 267 -22.42 7.04 8.93
C SER A 267 -22.98 6.66 10.32
N ASP A 268 -23.81 5.61 10.40
CA ASP A 268 -24.40 5.14 11.65
C ASP A 268 -23.36 4.59 12.65
N TYR A 269 -22.18 4.23 12.15
CA TYR A 269 -21.09 3.70 12.98
C TYR A 269 -20.12 4.77 13.49
N LYS A 270 -20.34 6.06 13.21
CA LYS A 270 -19.44 7.16 13.64
C LYS A 270 -19.17 7.21 15.14
N SER A 271 -20.14 6.83 15.96
CA SER A 271 -19.99 6.78 17.42
C SER A 271 -18.99 5.74 17.90
N PHE A 272 -18.64 4.78 17.06
CA PHE A 272 -17.66 3.73 17.34
C PHE A 272 -16.27 4.04 16.75
N ASP A 273 -16.09 5.20 16.11
CA ASP A 273 -14.80 5.58 15.53
C ASP A 273 -13.67 5.48 16.57
N ARG A 274 -12.56 4.90 16.17
CA ARG A 274 -11.31 4.72 16.95
C ARG A 274 -11.43 3.76 18.13
N ARG A 275 -12.48 2.95 18.19
CA ARG A 275 -12.71 2.00 19.27
C ARG A 275 -12.30 0.58 18.90
N SER A 276 -12.03 -0.23 19.93
CA SER A 276 -11.81 -1.67 19.80
C SER A 276 -13.12 -2.45 19.72
N ILE A 277 -13.08 -3.53 18.94
CA ILE A 277 -14.17 -4.51 18.81
C ILE A 277 -13.57 -5.93 18.79
N ASN A 278 -14.30 -6.91 19.32
CA ASN A 278 -13.88 -8.31 19.20
C ASN A 278 -14.25 -8.87 17.83
N LEU A 279 -13.29 -9.54 17.19
CA LEU A 279 -13.52 -10.21 15.91
C LEU A 279 -14.12 -11.60 16.13
N THR A 280 -15.09 -11.95 15.29
CA THR A 280 -15.54 -13.34 15.17
C THR A 280 -14.61 -14.12 14.23
N GLU A 281 -14.63 -15.45 14.33
CA GLU A 281 -13.87 -16.34 13.43
C GLU A 281 -14.21 -16.08 11.97
N ASN A 282 -15.48 -15.85 11.64
CA ASN A 282 -15.92 -15.50 10.28
C ASN A 282 -15.30 -14.17 9.78
N CYS A 283 -15.16 -13.18 10.67
CA CYS A 283 -14.48 -11.93 10.32
C CYS A 283 -13.00 -12.19 10.01
N VAL A 284 -12.30 -12.94 10.87
CA VAL A 284 -10.89 -13.29 10.66
C VAL A 284 -10.69 -14.04 9.34
N MET A 285 -11.52 -15.07 9.09
CA MET A 285 -11.46 -15.84 7.83
C MET A 285 -11.75 -14.97 6.60
N SER A 286 -12.72 -14.05 6.68
CA SER A 286 -13.03 -13.13 5.60
C SER A 286 -11.84 -12.21 5.28
N HIS A 287 -11.20 -11.65 6.29
CA HIS A 287 -10.02 -10.80 6.11
C HIS A 287 -8.82 -11.59 5.58
N ASN A 288 -8.60 -12.81 6.06
CA ASN A 288 -7.55 -13.68 5.54
C ASN A 288 -7.77 -14.02 4.06
N LYS A 289 -9.01 -14.27 3.63
CA LYS A 289 -9.35 -14.46 2.20
C LYS A 289 -9.05 -13.20 1.37
N LEU A 290 -9.32 -12.01 1.90
CA LEU A 290 -8.96 -10.76 1.20
C LEU A 290 -7.44 -10.62 1.05
N GLN A 291 -6.65 -10.92 2.09
CA GLN A 291 -5.19 -10.91 2.00
C GLN A 291 -4.68 -11.87 0.93
N ILE A 292 -5.24 -13.08 0.87
CA ILE A 292 -4.88 -14.09 -0.12
C ILE A 292 -5.25 -13.64 -1.54
N SER A 293 -6.45 -13.09 -1.73
CA SER A 293 -6.93 -12.69 -3.06
C SER A 293 -6.20 -11.47 -3.62
N GLN A 294 -5.88 -10.49 -2.76
CA GLN A 294 -5.34 -9.18 -3.16
C GLN A 294 -3.82 -9.06 -3.02
N CYS A 295 -3.12 -10.05 -2.44
CA CYS A 295 -1.66 -10.02 -2.44
C CYS A 295 -1.13 -10.02 -3.89
N HIS A 296 -0.03 -9.32 -4.12
CA HIS A 296 0.65 -9.36 -5.41
C HIS A 296 1.19 -10.77 -5.69
N ARG A 297 1.94 -11.33 -4.72
CA ARG A 297 2.57 -12.65 -4.85
C ARG A 297 2.64 -13.42 -3.54
N GLN A 298 3.00 -12.79 -2.41
CA GLN A 298 3.36 -13.46 -1.18
C GLN A 298 2.41 -13.14 -0.04
N ILE A 299 2.04 -14.19 0.71
CA ILE A 299 1.24 -14.12 1.93
C ILE A 299 2.13 -14.52 3.10
N TYR A 300 1.95 -13.84 4.23
CA TYR A 300 2.75 -14.01 5.43
C TYR A 300 1.89 -14.39 6.62
N SER A 301 2.40 -15.32 7.45
CA SER A 301 1.74 -15.79 8.67
C SER A 301 2.75 -16.02 9.80
N SER A 302 2.31 -15.80 11.03
CA SER A 302 3.07 -16.22 12.23
C SER A 302 3.16 -17.73 12.38
N GLU A 303 2.24 -18.46 11.74
CA GLU A 303 2.11 -19.93 11.86
C GLU A 303 2.02 -20.61 10.48
N LYS A 304 2.33 -21.89 10.42
CA LYS A 304 2.23 -22.69 9.19
C LYS A 304 0.76 -23.10 8.89
N THR A 305 -0.11 -22.12 8.68
CA THR A 305 -1.58 -22.32 8.59
C THR A 305 -2.15 -22.26 7.18
N PHE A 306 -1.31 -22.26 6.13
CA PHE A 306 -1.77 -22.06 4.75
C PHE A 306 -2.52 -23.25 4.13
N GLY A 307 -2.50 -24.45 4.74
CA GLY A 307 -2.87 -25.72 4.09
C GLY A 307 -4.30 -25.84 3.61
N SER A 308 -5.26 -25.08 4.15
CA SER A 308 -6.66 -25.09 3.73
C SER A 308 -7.10 -23.82 3.00
N LEU A 309 -6.28 -22.77 3.01
CA LEU A 309 -6.62 -21.43 2.50
C LEU A 309 -6.06 -21.16 1.11
N ILE A 310 -5.05 -21.91 0.68
CA ILE A 310 -4.40 -21.79 -0.64
C ILE A 310 -4.61 -23.13 -1.38
N LYS A 311 -5.80 -23.33 -1.89
CA LYS A 311 -6.15 -24.37 -2.85
C LYS A 311 -6.71 -23.73 -4.12
#